data_8f12f358c8760fe28b368bc9534cba8a
#
_entry.id   8f12f358c8760fe28b368bc9534cba8a
#
_cell.length_a   1.000
_cell.length_b   1.000
_cell.length_c   1.000
_cell.angle_alpha   90.00
_cell.angle_beta   90.00
_cell.angle_gamma   90.00
#
_symmetry.space_group_name_H-M   'P 1'
#
loop_
_entity.id
_entity.type
_entity.pdbx_description
1 polymer ?
#
loop_
_entity_poly.entity_id
_entity_poly.type
_entity_poly.pdbx_seq_one_letter_code
_entity_poly.pdbx_strand_id
1 'polypeptide(L)'
;MNELAKKRWGMTIDINRCVGCQTCTIACKHANDTVPGVQWRKVLDVESGKFPDVERLFMVVGCQHCAEPPCVPVCPTGATKQREDGLVTMDYDRCIGCASCAVACPYQARTIVHKQEFYYGEQTIQEETVAHKDRFGVAQKCTFCIDRVDDGLAAGLNPGVDPEATPACAASCISAAIQFGDFNDPASEVSRLVSERDHFQMHAELGTDPQIKYLCNTPAVPSRDPVDEDNNDDVMSNQANALVGERQTFWDMRAAMNFI
;
A
#
# COMPACT_ATOMS: atom_id res chain seq x y z
N MET A 1 -24.14 -19.40 -0.05
CA MET A 1 -23.12 -18.48 0.49
C MET A 1 -22.47 -17.80 -0.68
N ASN A 2 -22.43 -16.48 -0.67
CA ASN A 2 -21.84 -15.68 -1.75
C ASN A 2 -20.36 -16.05 -1.89
N GLU A 3 -19.86 -16.34 -3.10
CA GLU A 3 -18.44 -16.67 -3.32
C GLU A 3 -17.49 -15.54 -2.94
N LEU A 4 -17.94 -14.29 -3.05
CA LEU A 4 -17.21 -13.12 -2.61
C LEU A 4 -16.95 -13.09 -1.09
N ALA A 5 -17.89 -13.58 -0.28
CA ALA A 5 -17.73 -13.64 1.18
C ALA A 5 -16.62 -14.62 1.65
N LYS A 6 -16.11 -15.46 0.74
CA LYS A 6 -14.99 -16.36 1.02
C LYS A 6 -13.63 -15.78 0.69
N LYS A 7 -13.57 -14.67 -0.05
CA LYS A 7 -12.33 -14.05 -0.51
C LYS A 7 -11.85 -12.97 0.45
N ARG A 8 -10.53 -12.77 0.46
CA ARG A 8 -9.88 -11.69 1.18
C ARG A 8 -8.79 -11.07 0.31
N TRP A 9 -9.18 -10.07 -0.44
CA TRP A 9 -8.26 -9.40 -1.34
C TRP A 9 -7.17 -8.61 -0.60
N GLY A 10 -5.93 -8.75 -1.04
CA GLY A 10 -4.81 -8.01 -0.49
C GLY A 10 -3.61 -7.96 -1.43
N MET A 11 -2.56 -7.33 -0.96
CA MET A 11 -1.30 -7.19 -1.70
C MET A 11 -0.11 -7.58 -0.83
N THR A 12 0.91 -8.13 -1.48
CA THR A 12 2.27 -8.14 -0.92
C THR A 12 3.15 -7.17 -1.70
N ILE A 13 4.02 -6.47 -0.99
CA ILE A 13 4.97 -5.52 -1.56
C ILE A 13 6.36 -5.88 -1.06
N ASP A 14 7.20 -6.36 -1.97
CA ASP A 14 8.59 -6.72 -1.67
C ASP A 14 9.49 -5.48 -1.73
N ILE A 15 9.88 -4.96 -0.58
CA ILE A 15 10.70 -3.76 -0.47
C ILE A 15 12.13 -3.97 -0.99
N ASN A 16 12.62 -5.22 -0.99
CA ASN A 16 13.95 -5.54 -1.49
C ASN A 16 13.99 -5.63 -3.03
N ARG A 17 12.84 -5.84 -3.67
CA ARG A 17 12.71 -5.88 -5.13
C ARG A 17 12.29 -4.54 -5.72
N CYS A 18 11.73 -3.65 -4.91
CA CYS A 18 11.28 -2.34 -5.38
C CYS A 18 12.47 -1.47 -5.78
N VAL A 19 12.47 -0.99 -7.01
CA VAL A 19 13.53 -0.13 -7.58
C VAL A 19 13.13 1.35 -7.66
N GLY A 20 12.01 1.75 -7.06
CA GLY A 20 11.57 3.15 -7.02
C GLY A 20 11.15 3.75 -8.36
N CYS A 21 10.87 2.95 -9.39
CA CYS A 21 10.65 3.42 -10.77
C CYS A 21 9.37 4.22 -11.00
N GLN A 22 8.47 4.34 -10.01
CA GLN A 22 7.20 5.06 -10.07
C GLN A 22 6.17 4.50 -11.09
N THR A 23 6.44 3.41 -11.79
CA THR A 23 5.51 2.81 -12.77
C THR A 23 4.15 2.51 -12.15
N CYS A 24 4.12 2.00 -10.91
CA CYS A 24 2.88 1.71 -10.18
C CYS A 24 2.06 3.00 -9.88
N THR A 25 2.73 4.12 -9.63
CA THR A 25 2.09 5.44 -9.43
C THR A 25 1.44 5.91 -10.74
N ILE A 26 2.18 5.86 -11.83
CA ILE A 26 1.69 6.32 -13.14
C ILE A 26 0.57 5.40 -13.66
N ALA A 27 0.75 4.08 -13.57
CA ALA A 27 -0.29 3.13 -13.96
C ALA A 27 -1.59 3.32 -13.16
N CYS A 28 -1.49 3.60 -11.85
CA CYS A 28 -2.64 3.90 -11.00
C CYS A 28 -3.32 5.21 -11.44
N LYS A 29 -2.54 6.26 -11.72
CA LYS A 29 -3.06 7.54 -12.21
C LYS A 29 -3.80 7.38 -13.53
N HIS A 30 -3.20 6.66 -14.47
CA HIS A 30 -3.77 6.40 -15.78
C HIS A 30 -5.07 5.58 -15.70
N ALA A 31 -5.07 4.49 -14.93
CA ALA A 31 -6.23 3.60 -14.83
C ALA A 31 -7.41 4.22 -14.06
N ASN A 32 -7.14 5.20 -13.19
CA ASN A 32 -8.15 5.78 -12.31
C ASN A 32 -8.39 7.27 -12.56
N ASP A 33 -7.81 7.87 -13.59
CA ASP A 33 -7.93 9.29 -13.93
C ASP A 33 -7.85 10.21 -12.70
N THR A 34 -6.77 10.06 -11.91
CA THR A 34 -6.59 10.96 -10.77
C THR A 34 -6.04 12.29 -11.23
N VAL A 35 -6.66 13.40 -10.82
CA VAL A 35 -6.28 14.75 -11.20
C VAL A 35 -4.82 15.09 -10.86
N PRO A 36 -4.23 16.15 -11.47
CA PRO A 36 -2.89 16.62 -11.13
C PRO A 36 -2.70 16.78 -9.61
N GLY A 37 -1.56 16.34 -9.09
CA GLY A 37 -1.24 16.40 -7.66
C GLY A 37 -1.84 15.28 -6.80
N VAL A 38 -2.85 14.55 -7.27
CA VAL A 38 -3.45 13.42 -6.53
C VAL A 38 -2.82 12.10 -6.92
N GLN A 39 -2.35 11.36 -5.95
CA GLN A 39 -1.76 10.04 -6.12
C GLN A 39 -2.38 9.06 -5.10
N TRP A 40 -3.11 8.05 -5.58
CA TRP A 40 -3.62 6.98 -4.72
C TRP A 40 -2.58 5.93 -4.37
N ARG A 41 -1.57 5.80 -5.24
CA ARG A 41 -0.38 4.98 -5.03
C ARG A 41 0.84 5.89 -5.08
N LYS A 42 1.68 5.84 -4.05
CA LYS A 42 2.91 6.63 -3.94
C LYS A 42 4.09 5.68 -3.68
N VAL A 43 5.29 6.10 -4.04
CA VAL A 43 6.53 5.44 -3.66
C VAL A 43 7.31 6.40 -2.78
N LEU A 44 7.51 6.02 -1.54
CA LEU A 44 8.42 6.73 -0.63
C LEU A 44 9.84 6.31 -0.96
N ASP A 45 10.73 7.27 -0.92
CA ASP A 45 12.17 7.13 -1.16
C ASP A 45 12.87 7.58 0.12
N VAL A 46 13.46 6.63 0.82
CA VAL A 46 14.11 6.86 2.12
C VAL A 46 15.57 6.50 2.00
N GLU A 47 16.41 7.46 2.29
CA GLU A 47 17.86 7.29 2.38
C GLU A 47 18.28 7.24 3.84
N SER A 48 19.15 6.28 4.19
CA SER A 48 19.69 6.11 5.54
C SER A 48 21.19 5.83 5.49
N GLY A 49 21.86 6.00 6.65
CA GLY A 49 23.30 5.81 6.76
C GLY A 49 24.10 7.11 6.60
N LYS A 50 25.42 6.97 6.48
CA LYS A 50 26.36 8.07 6.23
C LYS A 50 27.34 7.65 5.16
N PHE A 51 27.66 8.57 4.26
CA PHE A 51 28.64 8.30 3.21
C PHE A 51 29.97 7.77 3.80
N PRO A 52 30.57 6.69 3.22
CA PRO A 52 30.15 6.01 1.99
C PRO A 52 29.06 4.93 2.20
N ASP A 53 28.68 4.58 3.42
CA ASP A 53 27.77 3.48 3.75
C ASP A 53 26.33 4.01 3.78
N VAL A 54 25.79 4.27 2.59
CA VAL A 54 24.42 4.80 2.40
C VAL A 54 23.55 3.72 1.80
N GLU A 55 22.39 3.48 2.42
CA GLU A 55 21.34 2.60 1.90
C GLU A 55 20.12 3.41 1.46
N ARG A 56 19.43 2.93 0.43
CA ARG A 56 18.23 3.54 -0.12
C ARG A 56 17.12 2.53 -0.20
N LEU A 57 15.97 2.87 0.39
CA LEU A 57 14.80 2.03 0.45
C LEU A 57 13.63 2.69 -0.29
N PHE A 58 12.94 1.91 -1.11
CA PHE A 58 11.71 2.33 -1.78
C PHE A 58 10.50 1.59 -1.20
N MET A 59 9.52 2.35 -0.74
CA MET A 59 8.31 1.78 -0.14
C MET A 59 7.05 2.27 -0.86
N VAL A 60 6.30 1.33 -1.40
CA VAL A 60 5.04 1.63 -2.10
C VAL A 60 3.92 1.76 -1.09
N VAL A 61 3.27 2.91 -1.01
CA VAL A 61 2.22 3.19 -0.03
C VAL A 61 0.90 3.63 -0.69
N GLY A 62 -0.18 3.55 0.07
CA GLY A 62 -1.53 3.92 -0.35
C GLY A 62 -2.58 3.41 0.63
N CYS A 63 -3.84 3.33 0.21
CA CYS A 63 -4.89 2.74 1.04
C CYS A 63 -4.57 1.29 1.36
N GLN A 64 -4.64 0.93 2.63
CA GLN A 64 -4.28 -0.39 3.14
C GLN A 64 -5.43 -1.40 3.09
N HIS A 65 -6.65 -0.97 2.73
CA HIS A 65 -7.86 -1.80 2.77
C HIS A 65 -7.98 -2.63 4.05
N CYS A 66 -7.83 -1.94 5.19
CA CYS A 66 -7.79 -2.52 6.53
C CYS A 66 -8.93 -3.51 6.79
N ALA A 67 -8.69 -4.55 7.59
CA ALA A 67 -9.74 -5.43 8.07
C ALA A 67 -10.63 -4.73 9.09
N GLU A 68 -10.01 -3.90 9.94
CA GLU A 68 -10.71 -3.02 10.90
C GLU A 68 -10.55 -1.56 10.46
N PRO A 69 -11.30 -1.09 9.44
CA PRO A 69 -11.08 0.19 8.82
C PRO A 69 -11.64 1.35 9.66
N PRO A 70 -10.81 2.20 10.28
CA PRO A 70 -11.28 3.31 11.12
C PRO A 70 -12.07 4.36 10.33
N CYS A 71 -11.89 4.40 9.02
CA CYS A 71 -12.59 5.31 8.13
C CYS A 71 -14.07 4.94 7.86
N VAL A 72 -14.50 3.72 8.19
CA VAL A 72 -15.88 3.27 8.00
C VAL A 72 -16.81 3.83 9.09
N PRO A 73 -16.55 3.63 10.39
CA PRO A 73 -17.45 4.08 11.45
C PRO A 73 -17.57 5.61 11.55
N VAL A 74 -16.57 6.36 11.08
CA VAL A 74 -16.60 7.83 11.11
C VAL A 74 -17.34 8.46 9.93
N CYS A 75 -17.82 7.67 8.97
CA CYS A 75 -18.54 8.20 7.82
C CYS A 75 -20.01 8.47 8.17
N PRO A 76 -20.44 9.74 8.25
CA PRO A 76 -21.82 10.07 8.73
C PRO A 76 -22.90 9.64 7.76
N THR A 77 -22.57 9.53 6.45
CA THR A 77 -23.52 9.15 5.41
C THR A 77 -23.43 7.65 5.05
N GLY A 78 -22.49 6.92 5.64
CA GLY A 78 -22.20 5.53 5.25
C GLY A 78 -21.71 5.38 3.81
N ALA A 79 -21.15 6.44 3.21
CA ALA A 79 -20.54 6.39 1.88
C ALA A 79 -19.30 5.49 1.85
N THR A 80 -18.52 5.45 2.94
CA THR A 80 -17.42 4.51 3.11
C THR A 80 -17.93 3.21 3.69
N LYS A 81 -17.71 2.10 3.00
CA LYS A 81 -18.18 0.76 3.39
C LYS A 81 -17.07 -0.27 3.20
N GLN A 82 -17.15 -1.34 3.96
CA GLN A 82 -16.37 -2.54 3.69
C GLN A 82 -17.24 -3.59 3.01
N ARG A 83 -16.75 -4.18 1.93
CA ARG A 83 -17.37 -5.31 1.24
C ARG A 83 -17.08 -6.62 1.97
N GLU A 84 -17.84 -7.66 1.64
CA GLU A 84 -17.68 -9.01 2.20
C GLU A 84 -16.28 -9.62 1.92
N ASP A 85 -15.66 -9.26 0.79
CA ASP A 85 -14.31 -9.66 0.40
C ASP A 85 -13.20 -8.78 1.01
N GLY A 86 -13.57 -7.91 1.93
CA GLY A 86 -12.67 -7.05 2.69
C GLY A 86 -12.27 -5.74 2.01
N LEU A 87 -12.67 -5.51 0.77
CA LEU A 87 -12.38 -4.23 0.12
C LEU A 87 -13.15 -3.08 0.77
N VAL A 88 -12.44 -2.01 1.10
CA VAL A 88 -13.07 -0.78 1.57
C VAL A 88 -13.40 0.07 0.34
N THR A 89 -14.69 0.32 0.14
CA THR A 89 -15.24 1.03 -1.03
C THR A 89 -15.79 2.40 -0.68
N MET A 90 -16.05 3.20 -1.71
CA MET A 90 -16.66 4.52 -1.62
C MET A 90 -17.89 4.58 -2.53
N ASP A 91 -18.97 5.08 -1.97
CA ASP A 91 -20.16 5.49 -2.69
C ASP A 91 -20.10 7.01 -2.87
N TYR A 92 -19.78 7.45 -4.08
CA TYR A 92 -19.55 8.86 -4.36
C TYR A 92 -20.83 9.69 -4.33
N ASP A 93 -21.99 9.09 -4.65
CA ASP A 93 -23.30 9.77 -4.60
C ASP A 93 -23.72 10.10 -3.17
N ARG A 94 -23.29 9.28 -2.21
CA ARG A 94 -23.59 9.48 -0.78
C ARG A 94 -22.54 10.32 -0.04
N CYS A 95 -21.38 10.51 -0.66
CA CYS A 95 -20.29 11.24 -0.01
C CYS A 95 -20.55 12.74 -0.02
N ILE A 96 -20.47 13.37 1.14
CA ILE A 96 -20.63 14.83 1.31
C ILE A 96 -19.31 15.59 1.46
N GLY A 97 -18.17 14.92 1.26
CA GLY A 97 -16.85 15.56 1.32
C GLY A 97 -16.42 16.08 2.70
N CYS A 98 -17.00 15.60 3.79
CA CYS A 98 -16.75 16.11 5.15
C CYS A 98 -15.35 15.84 5.71
N ALA A 99 -14.49 15.11 5.03
CA ALA A 99 -13.12 14.75 5.40
C ALA A 99 -12.95 13.87 6.65
N SER A 100 -14.00 13.51 7.40
CA SER A 100 -13.87 12.69 8.62
C SER A 100 -13.06 11.41 8.39
N CYS A 101 -13.28 10.75 7.25
CA CYS A 101 -12.52 9.53 6.87
C CYS A 101 -11.06 9.81 6.52
N ALA A 102 -10.70 11.02 6.10
CA ALA A 102 -9.31 11.41 5.84
C ALA A 102 -8.57 11.67 7.17
N VAL A 103 -9.24 12.32 8.12
CA VAL A 103 -8.70 12.54 9.48
C VAL A 103 -8.50 11.23 10.23
N ALA A 104 -9.44 10.28 10.11
CA ALA A 104 -9.37 8.98 10.78
C ALA A 104 -8.35 8.00 10.16
N CYS A 105 -7.84 8.29 8.96
CA CYS A 105 -6.94 7.38 8.26
C CYS A 105 -5.49 7.56 8.71
N PRO A 106 -4.87 6.59 9.42
CA PRO A 106 -3.49 6.73 9.87
C PRO A 106 -2.47 6.66 8.71
N TYR A 107 -2.90 6.21 7.54
CA TYR A 107 -2.07 6.09 6.33
C TYR A 107 -2.17 7.29 5.40
N GLN A 108 -2.94 8.31 5.76
CA GLN A 108 -3.21 9.50 4.93
C GLN A 108 -3.58 9.17 3.48
N ALA A 109 -4.32 8.07 3.30
CA ALA A 109 -4.61 7.49 1.99
C ALA A 109 -5.92 8.01 1.38
N ARG A 110 -6.45 9.14 1.87
CA ARG A 110 -7.68 9.75 1.37
C ARG A 110 -7.45 11.20 1.00
N THR A 111 -7.93 11.57 -0.17
CA THR A 111 -7.80 12.93 -0.71
C THR A 111 -9.18 13.44 -1.09
N ILE A 112 -9.46 14.72 -0.86
CA ILE A 112 -10.66 15.39 -1.35
C ILE A 112 -10.23 16.34 -2.45
N VAL A 113 -10.86 16.22 -3.60
CA VAL A 113 -10.62 17.08 -4.77
C VAL A 113 -11.84 17.97 -4.97
N HIS A 114 -11.64 19.29 -4.88
CA HIS A 114 -12.75 20.24 -4.95
C HIS A 114 -13.06 20.76 -6.35
N LYS A 115 -12.11 20.65 -7.28
CA LYS A 115 -12.28 21.10 -8.66
C LYS A 115 -11.52 20.23 -9.63
N GLN A 116 -12.05 20.17 -10.85
CA GLN A 116 -11.41 19.45 -11.95
C GLN A 116 -10.25 20.27 -12.47
N GLU A 117 -9.10 19.63 -12.64
CA GLU A 117 -7.93 20.17 -13.28
C GLU A 117 -7.40 19.14 -14.27
N PHE A 118 -6.93 19.60 -15.41
CA PHE A 118 -6.35 18.77 -16.46
C PHE A 118 -4.85 19.00 -16.55
N TYR A 119 -4.09 17.97 -16.95
CA TYR A 119 -2.63 18.05 -17.03
C TYR A 119 -2.12 19.10 -18.04
N TYR A 120 -2.90 19.35 -19.08
CA TYR A 120 -2.55 20.26 -20.17
C TYR A 120 -3.45 21.50 -20.23
N GLY A 121 -4.23 21.77 -19.16
CA GLY A 121 -5.16 22.89 -19.08
C GLY A 121 -6.52 22.63 -19.73
N GLU A 122 -6.59 21.68 -20.66
CA GLU A 122 -7.82 21.20 -21.30
C GLU A 122 -7.88 19.67 -21.27
N GLN A 123 -9.08 19.11 -21.41
CA GLN A 123 -9.30 17.67 -21.38
C GLN A 123 -8.71 16.98 -22.60
N THR A 124 -7.86 15.98 -22.36
CA THR A 124 -7.36 15.11 -23.43
C THR A 124 -8.36 13.99 -23.75
N ILE A 125 -8.25 13.36 -24.92
CA ILE A 125 -9.07 12.20 -25.32
C ILE A 125 -8.98 11.08 -24.28
N GLN A 126 -7.83 10.88 -23.66
CA GLN A 126 -7.60 9.88 -22.66
C GLN A 126 -8.31 10.21 -21.35
N GLU A 127 -8.21 11.43 -20.87
CA GLU A 127 -8.95 11.90 -19.69
C GLU A 127 -10.46 11.84 -19.92
N GLU A 128 -10.94 12.09 -21.16
CA GLU A 128 -12.36 11.93 -21.52
C GLU A 128 -12.83 10.48 -21.40
N THR A 129 -12.00 9.52 -21.79
CA THR A 129 -12.34 8.08 -21.77
C THR A 129 -12.44 7.52 -20.36
N VAL A 130 -11.58 7.99 -19.43
CA VAL A 130 -11.50 7.47 -18.06
C VAL A 130 -12.04 8.44 -16.99
N ALA A 131 -12.59 9.58 -17.41
CA ALA A 131 -13.06 10.63 -16.52
C ALA A 131 -14.20 10.15 -15.60
N HIS A 132 -13.98 10.28 -14.30
CA HIS A 132 -14.98 10.04 -13.26
C HIS A 132 -15.55 11.38 -12.77
N LYS A 133 -16.57 11.87 -13.45
CA LYS A 133 -17.20 13.18 -13.18
C LYS A 133 -17.85 13.28 -11.80
N ASP A 134 -18.16 12.15 -11.19
CA ASP A 134 -18.77 12.00 -9.87
C ASP A 134 -17.79 12.14 -8.71
N ARG A 135 -16.47 12.25 -8.98
CA ARG A 135 -15.44 12.24 -7.94
C ARG A 135 -14.96 13.64 -7.48
N PHE A 136 -15.74 14.69 -7.71
CA PHE A 136 -15.44 16.04 -7.22
C PHE A 136 -16.24 16.41 -5.98
N GLY A 137 -15.62 17.09 -5.02
CA GLY A 137 -16.20 17.41 -3.73
C GLY A 137 -16.33 16.20 -2.79
N VAL A 138 -15.79 15.07 -3.16
CA VAL A 138 -15.89 13.78 -2.43
C VAL A 138 -14.53 13.23 -2.06
N ALA A 139 -14.48 12.35 -1.07
CA ALA A 139 -13.25 11.70 -0.67
C ALA A 139 -12.87 10.59 -1.66
N GLN A 140 -11.63 10.58 -2.10
CA GLN A 140 -11.07 9.59 -3.02
C GLN A 140 -9.97 8.77 -2.34
N LYS A 141 -9.79 7.54 -2.79
CA LYS A 141 -8.72 6.64 -2.34
C LYS A 141 -8.50 5.50 -3.33
N CYS A 142 -7.42 4.76 -3.16
CA CYS A 142 -7.20 3.51 -3.88
C CYS A 142 -8.38 2.54 -3.65
N THR A 143 -8.89 1.94 -4.73
CA THR A 143 -9.99 0.96 -4.72
C THR A 143 -9.50 -0.48 -4.91
N PHE A 144 -8.19 -0.74 -5.02
CA PHE A 144 -7.60 -1.97 -5.56
C PHE A 144 -8.09 -2.27 -6.99
N CYS A 145 -8.43 -1.22 -7.75
CA CYS A 145 -9.01 -1.33 -9.11
C CYS A 145 -10.21 -2.30 -9.14
N ILE A 146 -11.16 -2.08 -8.22
CA ILE A 146 -12.31 -2.97 -7.98
C ILE A 146 -13.05 -3.33 -9.27
N ASP A 147 -13.21 -2.36 -10.18
CA ASP A 147 -13.89 -2.58 -11.47
C ASP A 147 -13.14 -3.63 -12.31
N ARG A 148 -11.80 -3.53 -12.41
CA ARG A 148 -10.98 -4.54 -13.11
C ARG A 148 -11.06 -5.91 -12.46
N VAL A 149 -11.10 -5.97 -11.12
CA VAL A 149 -11.19 -7.23 -10.38
C VAL A 149 -12.57 -7.87 -10.59
N ASP A 150 -13.64 -7.09 -10.47
CA ASP A 150 -15.01 -7.58 -10.62
C ASP A 150 -15.31 -7.99 -12.07
N ASP A 151 -14.93 -7.18 -13.05
CA ASP A 151 -15.09 -7.49 -14.48
C ASP A 151 -14.27 -8.73 -14.87
N GLY A 152 -13.03 -8.83 -14.36
CA GLY A 152 -12.17 -9.99 -14.57
C GLY A 152 -12.80 -11.27 -14.02
N LEU A 153 -13.31 -11.24 -12.79
CA LEU A 153 -14.01 -12.38 -12.20
C LEU A 153 -15.26 -12.76 -13.02
N ALA A 154 -16.03 -11.78 -13.49
CA ALA A 154 -17.19 -12.02 -14.33
C ALA A 154 -16.81 -12.65 -15.68
N ALA A 155 -15.63 -12.34 -16.20
CA ALA A 155 -15.06 -12.93 -17.40
C ALA A 155 -14.36 -14.30 -17.17
N GLY A 156 -14.34 -14.80 -15.92
CA GLY A 156 -13.69 -16.05 -15.55
C GLY A 156 -12.15 -15.95 -15.45
N LEU A 157 -11.60 -14.74 -15.35
CA LEU A 157 -10.19 -14.50 -15.14
C LEU A 157 -9.82 -14.56 -13.65
N ASN A 158 -8.53 -14.76 -13.37
CA ASN A 158 -7.98 -14.89 -12.02
C ASN A 158 -7.23 -13.61 -11.62
N PRO A 159 -7.79 -12.74 -10.74
CA PRO A 159 -7.09 -11.58 -10.21
C PRO A 159 -5.79 -11.96 -9.50
N GLY A 160 -4.69 -11.29 -9.89
CA GLY A 160 -3.34 -11.60 -9.43
C GLY A 160 -2.55 -12.50 -10.38
N VAL A 161 -3.21 -13.17 -11.31
CA VAL A 161 -2.60 -14.00 -12.37
C VAL A 161 -2.80 -13.35 -13.73
N ASP A 162 -4.05 -13.08 -14.08
CA ASP A 162 -4.40 -12.44 -15.36
C ASP A 162 -4.27 -10.91 -15.25
N PRO A 163 -3.43 -10.26 -16.07
CA PRO A 163 -3.17 -8.82 -15.99
C PRO A 163 -4.43 -7.95 -16.11
N GLU A 164 -5.40 -8.37 -16.92
CA GLU A 164 -6.66 -7.67 -17.15
C GLU A 164 -7.54 -7.63 -15.89
N ALA A 165 -7.49 -8.67 -15.05
CA ALA A 165 -8.22 -8.79 -13.79
C ALA A 165 -7.43 -8.26 -12.59
N THR A 166 -6.17 -7.91 -12.78
CA THR A 166 -5.24 -7.51 -11.70
C THR A 166 -5.18 -5.98 -11.58
N PRO A 167 -5.08 -5.42 -10.35
CA PRO A 167 -4.89 -3.99 -10.17
C PRO A 167 -3.74 -3.43 -11.01
N ALA A 168 -3.97 -2.29 -11.69
CA ALA A 168 -3.03 -1.74 -12.66
C ALA A 168 -1.61 -1.57 -12.11
N CYS A 169 -1.46 -1.18 -10.84
CA CYS A 169 -0.16 -1.01 -10.20
C CYS A 169 0.60 -2.34 -9.99
N ALA A 170 -0.10 -3.45 -9.78
CA ALA A 170 0.51 -4.77 -9.66
C ALA A 170 0.84 -5.33 -11.04
N ALA A 171 -0.11 -5.29 -11.97
CA ALA A 171 0.08 -5.78 -13.35
C ALA A 171 1.21 -5.06 -14.10
N SER A 172 1.49 -3.79 -13.78
CA SER A 172 2.54 -2.99 -14.42
C SER A 172 3.88 -2.97 -13.67
N CYS A 173 4.02 -3.70 -12.56
CA CYS A 173 5.24 -3.66 -11.75
C CYS A 173 6.40 -4.38 -12.45
N ILE A 174 7.36 -3.62 -12.99
CA ILE A 174 8.48 -4.14 -13.78
C ILE A 174 9.43 -5.05 -13.00
N SER A 175 9.54 -4.85 -11.69
CA SER A 175 10.37 -5.68 -10.79
C SER A 175 9.59 -6.82 -10.13
N ALA A 176 8.28 -6.95 -10.44
CA ALA A 176 7.36 -7.87 -9.78
C ALA A 176 7.41 -7.77 -8.24
N ALA A 177 7.66 -6.55 -7.73
CA ALA A 177 7.67 -6.27 -6.29
C ALA A 177 6.25 -6.22 -5.69
N ILE A 178 5.22 -5.93 -6.51
CA ILE A 178 3.84 -5.85 -6.07
C ILE A 178 3.10 -7.08 -6.59
N GLN A 179 2.55 -7.88 -5.68
CA GLN A 179 1.66 -8.98 -5.99
C GLN A 179 0.26 -8.70 -5.41
N PHE A 180 -0.76 -9.20 -6.09
CA PHE A 180 -2.16 -9.08 -5.65
C PHE A 180 -2.80 -10.48 -5.63
N GLY A 181 -3.72 -10.71 -4.71
CA GLY A 181 -4.42 -12.00 -4.65
C GLY A 181 -5.34 -12.12 -3.46
N ASP A 182 -5.83 -13.33 -3.27
CA ASP A 182 -6.74 -13.71 -2.21
C ASP A 182 -5.94 -14.34 -1.05
N PHE A 183 -5.93 -13.70 0.12
CA PHE A 183 -5.26 -14.25 1.31
C PHE A 183 -5.99 -15.45 1.92
N ASN A 184 -7.25 -15.68 1.57
CA ASN A 184 -7.99 -16.87 2.02
C ASN A 184 -7.74 -18.09 1.12
N ASP A 185 -7.12 -17.92 -0.04
CA ASP A 185 -6.70 -19.02 -0.90
C ASP A 185 -5.22 -19.38 -0.62
N PRO A 186 -4.94 -20.56 -0.03
CA PRO A 186 -3.57 -21.00 0.22
C PRO A 186 -2.71 -21.16 -1.05
N ALA A 187 -3.35 -21.35 -2.20
CA ALA A 187 -2.65 -21.49 -3.50
C ALA A 187 -2.32 -20.12 -4.12
N SER A 188 -2.87 -19.03 -3.58
CA SER A 188 -2.59 -17.68 -4.04
C SER A 188 -1.12 -17.31 -3.77
N GLU A 189 -0.50 -16.61 -4.74
CA GLU A 189 0.89 -16.16 -4.61
C GLU A 189 1.11 -15.28 -3.38
N VAL A 190 0.14 -14.43 -3.03
CA VAL A 190 0.25 -13.56 -1.84
C VAL A 190 0.24 -14.37 -0.53
N SER A 191 -0.59 -15.43 -0.45
CA SER A 191 -0.63 -16.33 0.71
C SER A 191 0.67 -17.10 0.86
N ARG A 192 1.20 -17.63 -0.25
CA ARG A 192 2.48 -18.34 -0.29
C ARG A 192 3.62 -17.43 0.17
N LEU A 193 3.73 -16.24 -0.38
CA LEU A 193 4.79 -15.28 -0.03
C LEU A 193 4.77 -14.88 1.45
N VAL A 194 3.59 -14.64 2.02
CA VAL A 194 3.44 -14.31 3.45
C VAL A 194 3.79 -15.48 4.35
N SER A 195 3.56 -16.73 3.91
CA SER A 195 3.91 -17.92 4.68
C SER A 195 5.41 -18.26 4.63
N GLU A 196 6.08 -17.92 3.53
CA GLU A 196 7.49 -18.28 3.28
C GLU A 196 8.50 -17.19 3.68
N ARG A 197 8.05 -15.93 3.82
CA ARG A 197 8.94 -14.79 4.00
C ARG A 197 8.54 -13.93 5.18
N ASP A 198 9.53 -13.31 5.80
CA ASP A 198 9.29 -12.29 6.80
C ASP A 198 8.54 -11.09 6.19
N HIS A 199 7.60 -10.58 6.94
CA HIS A 199 6.79 -9.47 6.50
C HIS A 199 6.33 -8.60 7.69
N PHE A 200 5.96 -7.37 7.39
CA PHE A 200 5.36 -6.46 8.37
C PHE A 200 4.15 -5.73 7.79
N GLN A 201 3.37 -5.12 8.66
CA GLN A 201 2.27 -4.24 8.33
C GLN A 201 2.59 -2.82 8.81
N MET A 202 2.22 -1.81 8.01
CA MET A 202 2.32 -0.42 8.46
C MET A 202 1.41 -0.18 9.67
N HIS A 203 1.95 0.46 10.70
CA HIS A 203 1.18 0.83 11.90
C HIS A 203 0.38 -0.33 12.52
N ALA A 204 0.99 -1.52 12.61
CA ALA A 204 0.36 -2.70 13.19
C ALA A 204 -0.15 -2.45 14.63
N GLU A 205 0.51 -1.55 15.36
CA GLU A 205 0.15 -1.15 16.73
C GLU A 205 -1.21 -0.45 16.83
N LEU A 206 -1.77 0.05 15.73
CA LEU A 206 -3.07 0.72 15.72
C LEU A 206 -4.26 -0.24 15.58
N GLY A 207 -3.99 -1.55 15.41
CA GLY A 207 -5.03 -2.59 15.36
C GLY A 207 -5.96 -2.50 14.13
N THR A 208 -5.55 -1.80 13.07
CA THR A 208 -6.38 -1.65 11.87
C THR A 208 -6.32 -2.85 10.92
N ASP A 209 -5.41 -3.78 11.14
CA ASP A 209 -5.11 -4.97 10.33
C ASP A 209 -5.04 -4.65 8.81
N PRO A 210 -3.96 -4.00 8.34
CA PRO A 210 -3.73 -3.70 6.95
C PRO A 210 -3.70 -4.94 6.05
N GLN A 211 -4.33 -4.84 4.87
CA GLN A 211 -4.30 -5.92 3.87
C GLN A 211 -3.21 -5.73 2.81
N ILE A 212 -2.25 -4.86 3.09
CA ILE A 212 -0.96 -4.81 2.40
C ILE A 212 0.10 -5.33 3.36
N LYS A 213 0.80 -6.39 2.97
CA LYS A 213 1.91 -6.98 3.71
C LYS A 213 3.22 -6.62 3.01
N TYR A 214 4.16 -6.03 3.74
CA TYR A 214 5.46 -5.64 3.21
C TYR A 214 6.47 -6.75 3.47
N LEU A 215 6.96 -7.38 2.41
CA LEU A 215 7.97 -8.44 2.50
C LEU A 215 9.35 -7.82 2.69
N CYS A 216 10.09 -8.34 3.64
CA CYS A 216 11.46 -7.93 3.91
C CYS A 216 12.36 -9.16 4.08
N ASN A 217 13.65 -8.96 3.99
CA ASN A 217 14.61 -9.96 4.44
C ASN A 217 14.99 -9.59 5.86
N THR A 218 14.77 -10.50 6.80
CA THR A 218 15.39 -10.35 8.13
C THR A 218 16.90 -10.44 7.94
N PRO A 219 17.70 -9.46 8.37
CA PRO A 219 19.13 -9.60 8.38
C PRO A 219 19.49 -10.88 9.12
N ALA A 220 20.36 -11.71 8.55
CA ALA A 220 20.90 -12.86 9.25
C ALA A 220 21.52 -12.34 10.56
N VAL A 221 20.97 -12.75 11.68
CA VAL A 221 21.59 -12.44 12.98
C VAL A 221 23.01 -13.02 12.90
N PRO A 222 24.08 -12.21 12.99
CA PRO A 222 25.43 -12.73 12.98
C PRO A 222 25.50 -13.81 14.06
N SER A 223 25.94 -15.02 13.70
CA SER A 223 26.23 -16.06 14.69
C SER A 223 27.12 -15.42 15.75
N ARG A 224 26.64 -15.34 16.98
CA ARG A 224 27.48 -14.89 18.07
C ARG A 224 28.62 -15.88 18.18
N ASP A 225 29.81 -15.49 17.73
CA ASP A 225 31.00 -16.18 18.15
C ASP A 225 31.03 -16.13 19.70
N PRO A 226 31.48 -17.20 20.38
CA PRO A 226 31.54 -17.19 21.82
C PRO A 226 32.39 -15.98 22.24
N VAL A 227 31.77 -15.04 22.94
CA VAL A 227 32.40 -13.81 23.41
C VAL A 227 33.50 -14.22 24.40
N ASP A 228 34.75 -13.84 24.09
CA ASP A 228 35.80 -13.87 25.10
C ASP A 228 35.34 -12.95 26.24
N GLU A 229 35.13 -13.50 27.43
CA GLU A 229 34.59 -12.82 28.61
C GLU A 229 35.48 -11.67 29.14
N ASP A 230 36.68 -11.46 28.55
CA ASP A 230 37.68 -10.50 29.07
C ASP A 230 37.65 -9.09 28.42
N ASN A 231 36.70 -8.81 27.48
CA ASN A 231 36.61 -7.50 26.78
C ASN A 231 35.20 -6.94 26.75
N ASN A 232 34.55 -6.81 27.91
CA ASN A 232 33.12 -6.60 28.02
C ASN A 232 32.63 -5.15 27.80
N ASP A 233 33.52 -4.13 27.82
CA ASP A 233 33.07 -2.73 27.78
C ASP A 233 32.98 -2.12 26.38
N ASP A 234 33.79 -2.57 25.41
CA ASP A 234 33.75 -2.06 24.04
C ASP A 234 32.78 -2.78 23.11
N VAL A 235 32.44 -4.06 23.38
CA VAL A 235 31.55 -4.87 22.56
C VAL A 235 30.09 -4.48 22.79
N MET A 236 29.71 -4.11 24.01
CA MET A 236 28.34 -3.67 24.31
C MET A 236 27.99 -2.33 23.66
N SER A 237 28.95 -1.41 23.53
CA SER A 237 28.74 -0.12 22.86
C SER A 237 28.58 -0.29 21.34
N ASN A 238 29.34 -1.18 20.72
CA ASN A 238 29.28 -1.44 19.28
C ASN A 238 28.04 -2.27 18.90
N GLN A 239 27.62 -3.24 19.72
CA GLN A 239 26.37 -3.98 19.49
C GLN A 239 25.14 -3.11 19.74
N ALA A 240 25.16 -2.24 20.74
CA ALA A 240 24.09 -1.26 20.97
C ALA A 240 24.00 -0.27 19.80
N ASN A 241 25.12 0.15 19.23
CA ASN A 241 25.14 1.04 18.06
C ASN A 241 24.69 0.34 16.77
N ALA A 242 25.01 -0.93 16.56
CA ALA A 242 24.51 -1.71 15.43
C ALA A 242 23.00 -1.95 15.53
N LEU A 243 22.49 -2.34 16.72
CA LEU A 243 21.06 -2.50 16.97
C LEU A 243 20.29 -1.16 16.95
N VAL A 244 20.95 -0.06 17.32
CA VAL A 244 20.39 1.29 17.20
C VAL A 244 20.39 1.73 15.74
N GLY A 245 21.41 1.40 14.94
CA GLY A 245 21.42 1.65 13.49
C GLY A 245 20.29 0.93 12.76
N GLU A 246 20.08 -0.36 13.02
CA GLU A 246 18.96 -1.14 12.41
C GLU A 246 17.59 -0.67 12.93
N ARG A 247 17.45 -0.29 14.18
CA ARG A 247 16.24 0.35 14.71
C ARG A 247 16.07 1.77 14.20
N GLN A 248 17.15 2.50 13.96
CA GLN A 248 17.12 3.85 13.41
C GLN A 248 16.53 3.84 12.01
N THR A 249 16.93 2.91 11.13
CA THR A 249 16.35 2.74 9.78
C THR A 249 14.84 2.47 9.84
N PHE A 250 14.40 1.64 10.78
CA PHE A 250 12.97 1.36 10.98
C PHE A 250 12.23 2.56 11.59
N TRP A 251 12.86 3.30 12.50
CA TRP A 251 12.31 4.51 13.11
C TRP A 251 12.33 5.71 12.16
N ASP A 252 13.34 5.81 11.28
CA ASP A 252 13.41 6.83 10.24
C ASP A 252 12.34 6.61 9.17
N MET A 253 12.02 5.35 8.83
CA MET A 253 10.84 5.02 8.02
C MET A 253 9.53 5.42 8.73
N ARG A 254 9.42 5.22 10.05
CA ARG A 254 8.29 5.71 10.84
C ARG A 254 8.20 7.24 10.85
N ALA A 255 9.32 7.94 11.00
CA ALA A 255 9.38 9.39 10.95
C ALA A 255 8.99 9.90 9.56
N ALA A 256 9.50 9.30 8.48
CA ALA A 256 9.10 9.64 7.11
C ALA A 256 7.60 9.38 6.84
N MET A 257 7.02 8.35 7.46
CA MET A 257 5.59 8.06 7.36
C MET A 257 4.72 9.04 8.17
N ASN A 258 5.27 9.68 9.22
CA ASN A 258 4.57 10.68 10.02
C ASN A 258 4.63 12.10 9.42
N PHE A 259 5.44 12.33 8.38
CA PHE A 259 5.56 13.62 7.69
C PHE A 259 4.72 13.72 6.41
N ILE A 260 3.94 12.69 6.06
CA ILE A 260 3.03 12.66 4.93
C ILE A 260 1.59 12.66 5.45
#